data_41dbc539fe6ec5e2af2cf13da35c8ebe
#
_entry.id   41dbc539fe6ec5e2af2cf13da35c8ebe
#
_cell.length_a   1.000
_cell.length_b   1.000
_cell.length_c   1.000
_cell.angle_alpha   90.00
_cell.angle_beta   90.00
_cell.angle_gamma   90.00
#
_symmetry.space_group_name_H-M   'P 1'
#
loop_
_entity.id
_entity.type
_entity.pdbx_description
1 polymer ?
#
loop_
_entity_poly.entity_id
_entity_poly.type
_entity_poly.pdbx_seq_one_letter_code
_entity_poly.pdbx_strand_id
1 'polypeptide(L)' 'MNAIWKFPLTAEETEIEAPIEHFLTVQMQGDTPCVWAIVNPDKTPRKYKVVIIGTGWASTI' A
#
# COMPACT_ATOMS: atom_id res chain seq x y z
N MET A 1 -3.50 -15.13 -11.33
CA MET A 1 -2.25 -15.38 -10.59
C MET A 1 -1.94 -14.17 -9.72
N ASN A 2 -1.67 -14.38 -8.44
CA ASN A 2 -1.40 -13.31 -7.52
C ASN A 2 0.10 -12.97 -7.48
N ALA A 3 0.39 -11.72 -7.18
CA ALA A 3 1.76 -11.23 -7.02
C ALA A 3 1.85 -10.37 -5.78
N ILE A 4 3.05 -10.09 -5.33
CA ILE A 4 3.28 -9.17 -4.22
C ILE A 4 3.89 -7.90 -4.78
N TRP A 5 3.22 -6.77 -4.54
CA TRP A 5 3.68 -5.47 -4.99
C TRP A 5 4.00 -4.59 -3.79
N LYS A 6 5.00 -3.73 -3.99
CA LYS A 6 5.42 -2.75 -3.00
C LYS A 6 4.97 -1.36 -3.47
N PHE A 7 4.34 -0.61 -2.59
CA PHE A 7 3.87 0.74 -2.87
C PHE A 7 4.56 1.72 -1.93
N PRO A 8 5.41 2.61 -2.44
CA PRO A 8 6.03 3.61 -1.58
C PRO A 8 5.02 4.67 -1.15
N LEU A 9 5.11 5.09 0.10
CA LEU A 9 4.27 6.12 0.66
C LEU A 9 5.06 7.42 0.70
N THR A 10 4.83 8.30 -0.26
CA THR A 10 5.64 9.49 -0.46
C THR A 10 5.08 10.74 0.20
N ALA A 11 3.94 10.62 0.88
CA ALA A 11 3.28 11.72 1.58
C ALA A 11 2.49 11.17 2.75
N GLU A 12 1.99 12.04 3.61
CA GLU A 12 1.12 11.62 4.72
C GLU A 12 -0.11 10.87 4.23
N GLU A 13 -0.57 11.24 3.05
CA GLU A 13 -1.74 10.63 2.44
C GLU A 13 -1.37 10.26 1.02
N THR A 14 -1.44 8.97 0.71
CA THR A 14 -1.07 8.45 -0.61
C THR A 14 -2.26 7.66 -1.17
N GLU A 15 -2.64 7.97 -2.41
CA GLU A 15 -3.67 7.21 -3.11
C GLU A 15 -3.00 6.15 -3.97
N ILE A 16 -3.46 4.90 -3.79
CA ILE A 16 -2.96 3.76 -4.56
C ILE A 16 -4.13 3.22 -5.39
N GLU A 17 -3.93 3.08 -6.69
CA GLU A 17 -4.90 2.42 -7.55
C GLU A 17 -4.30 1.09 -8.01
N ALA A 18 -4.86 -0.02 -7.52
CA ALA A 18 -4.32 -1.34 -7.81
C ALA A 18 -5.36 -2.41 -7.50
N PRO A 19 -5.23 -3.59 -8.12
CA PRO A 19 -6.12 -4.72 -7.85
C PRO A 19 -5.70 -5.47 -6.58
N ILE A 20 -5.77 -4.81 -5.43
CA ILE A 20 -5.30 -5.35 -4.16
C ILE A 20 -6.29 -6.36 -3.62
N GLU A 21 -5.77 -7.56 -3.32
CA GLU A 21 -6.50 -8.59 -2.60
C GLU A 21 -6.37 -8.41 -1.09
N HIS A 22 -5.15 -8.07 -0.65
CA HIS A 22 -4.82 -8.15 0.75
C HIS A 22 -3.59 -7.32 1.06
N PHE A 23 -3.65 -6.47 2.08
CA PHE A 23 -2.46 -5.77 2.56
C PHE A 23 -1.69 -6.67 3.52
N LEU A 24 -0.37 -6.73 3.37
CA LEU A 24 0.48 -7.60 4.16
C LEU A 24 1.15 -6.88 5.31
N THR A 25 1.93 -5.85 5.01
CA THR A 25 2.74 -5.19 6.02
C THR A 25 3.19 -3.82 5.54
N VAL A 26 3.63 -3.00 6.48
CA VAL A 26 4.27 -1.72 6.20
C VAL A 26 5.67 -1.78 6.76
N GLN A 27 6.66 -1.42 5.96
CA GLN A 27 8.06 -1.41 6.36
C GLN A 27 8.77 -0.21 5.78
N MET A 28 9.83 0.21 6.45
CA MET A 28 10.69 1.27 5.95
C MET A 28 11.67 0.71 4.93
N GLN A 29 11.81 1.44 3.82
CA GLN A 29 12.86 1.19 2.82
C GLN A 29 13.74 2.44 2.80
N GLY A 30 14.84 2.40 3.54
CA GLY A 30 15.60 3.60 3.79
C GLY A 30 14.76 4.59 4.59
N ASP A 31 14.52 5.77 4.05
CA ASP A 31 13.70 6.80 4.69
C ASP A 31 12.25 6.80 4.21
N THR A 32 11.88 5.87 3.34
CA THR A 32 10.55 5.84 2.74
C THR A 32 9.74 4.68 3.30
N PRO A 33 8.60 4.93 3.94
CA PRO A 33 7.70 3.83 4.30
C PRO A 33 7.06 3.24 3.06
N CYS A 34 6.94 1.92 3.03
CA CYS A 34 6.33 1.19 1.93
C CYS A 34 5.29 0.22 2.46
N VAL A 35 4.19 0.08 1.75
CA VAL A 35 3.20 -0.94 2.04
C VAL A 35 3.32 -2.06 1.01
N TRP A 36 3.25 -3.29 1.49
CA TRP A 36 3.32 -4.49 0.66
C TRP A 36 1.93 -5.10 0.60
N ALA A 37 1.53 -5.53 -0.58
CA ALA A 37 0.20 -6.10 -0.76
C ALA A 37 0.21 -7.23 -1.77
N ILE A 38 -0.71 -8.18 -1.56
CA ILE A 38 -1.01 -9.19 -2.56
C ILE A 38 -1.98 -8.57 -3.55
N VAL A 39 -1.63 -8.62 -4.84
CA VAL A 39 -2.47 -8.11 -5.91
C VAL A 39 -2.87 -9.24 -6.85
N ASN A 40 -4.05 -9.13 -7.41
CA ASN A 40 -4.53 -10.03 -8.44
C ASN A 40 -4.74 -9.22 -9.73
N PRO A 41 -3.82 -9.33 -10.71
CA PRO A 41 -3.94 -8.55 -11.95
C PRO A 41 -5.22 -8.81 -12.74
N ASP A 42 -5.91 -9.91 -12.46
CA ASP A 42 -7.17 -10.24 -13.14
C ASP A 42 -8.36 -9.49 -12.56
N LYS A 43 -8.19 -8.85 -11.41
CA LYS A 43 -9.24 -8.07 -10.79
C LYS A 43 -9.23 -6.63 -11.29
N THR A 44 -10.39 -5.99 -11.18
CA THR A 44 -10.50 -4.56 -11.47
C THR A 44 -9.75 -3.76 -10.43
N PRO A 45 -8.83 -2.88 -10.82
CA PRO A 45 -8.15 -2.00 -9.87
C PRO A 45 -9.14 -1.11 -9.12
N ARG A 46 -8.85 -0.86 -7.85
CA ARG A 46 -9.61 0.06 -7.01
C ARG A 46 -8.68 1.09 -6.40
N LYS A 47 -9.24 2.21 -5.99
CA LYS A 47 -8.48 3.25 -5.33
C LYS A 47 -8.49 3.04 -3.83
N TYR A 48 -7.31 3.12 -3.23
CA TYR A 48 -7.13 3.00 -1.79
C TYR A 48 -6.38 4.24 -1.30
N LYS A 49 -6.87 4.83 -0.23
CA LYS A 49 -6.19 5.94 0.41
C LYS A 49 -5.45 5.40 1.62
N VAL A 50 -4.14 5.57 1.63
CA VAL A 50 -3.28 5.15 2.73
C VAL A 50 -2.80 6.38 3.47
N VAL A 51 -3.02 6.41 4.77
CA VAL A 51 -2.69 7.55 5.62
C VAL A 51 -1.66 7.10 6.64
N ILE A 52 -0.60 7.89 6.79
CA ILE A 52 0.40 7.66 7.84
C ILE A 52 -0.10 8.34 9.11
N ILE A 53 -0.22 7.57 10.18
CA ILE A 53 -0.76 8.05 11.45
C ILE A 53 0.35 8.02 12.51
N GLY A 54 0.60 9.18 13.11
CA GLY A 54 1.52 9.29 14.26
C GLY A 54 2.93 8.90 13.92
N THR A 55 3.50 7.95 14.66
CA THR A 55 4.91 7.61 14.62
C THR A 55 5.24 6.49 13.63
N GLY A 56 4.83 6.65 12.38
CA GLY A 56 5.21 5.72 11.33
C GLY A 56 4.24 4.57 11.09
N TRP A 57 3.05 4.62 11.65
CA TRP A 57 1.99 3.67 11.35
C TRP A 57 1.20 4.12 10.14
N ALA A 58 0.76 3.17 9.34
CA ALA A 58 -0.08 3.45 8.18
C ALA A 58 -1.39 2.68 8.27
N SER A 59 -2.45 3.29 7.73
CA SER A 59 -3.77 2.70 7.75
C SER A 59 -4.46 3.01 6.43
N THR A 60 -5.36 2.12 6.00
CA THR A 60 -6.22 2.40 4.84
C THR A 60 -7.56 2.94 5.30
N ILE A 61 -8.05 3.87 4.53
CA ILE A 61 -9.36 4.46 4.75
C ILE A 61 -10.30 4.02 3.64
#